data_2ff057a9dd4e7baccae1b3b6c094f3ec
#
_entry.id   2ff057a9dd4e7baccae1b3b6c094f3ec
#
_cell.length_a   1.000
_cell.length_b   1.000
_cell.length_c   1.000
_cell.angle_alpha   90.00
_cell.angle_beta   90.00
_cell.angle_gamma   90.00
#
_symmetry.space_group_name_H-M   'P 1'
#
loop_
_entity.id
_entity.type
_entity.pdbx_description
1 polymer ?
#
loop_
_entity_poly.entity_id
_entity_poly.type
_entity_poly.pdbx_seq_one_letter_code
_entity_poly.pdbx_strand_id
1 'polypeptide(L)'
;HGPMITTTGPTVYCLSTTPQTDCILSVTVGAAASSYQLGGATFPNVTQGESIVFDGINKRILRNGAPGAAGVEWINFPYLIPGENTVTAADPVTVQFYPCYL
;
A
#
# COMPACT_ATOMS: atom_id res chain seq x y z
N HIS A 1 -20.55 -2.05 -0.66
CA HIS A 1 -19.37 -2.77 -0.18
C HIS A 1 -19.45 -3.00 1.32
N GLY A 2 -18.68 -3.97 1.81
CA GLY A 2 -18.68 -4.32 3.23
C GLY A 2 -17.80 -3.39 4.08
N PRO A 3 -17.65 -3.70 5.38
CA PRO A 3 -16.77 -2.95 6.26
C PRO A 3 -15.31 -3.07 5.83
N MET A 4 -14.50 -2.09 6.22
CA MET A 4 -13.08 -2.10 5.91
C MET A 4 -12.39 -3.32 6.53
N ILE A 5 -11.58 -4.00 5.73
CA ILE A 5 -10.75 -5.11 6.17
C ILE A 5 -9.33 -4.59 6.35
N THR A 6 -8.69 -4.95 7.46
CA THR A 6 -7.30 -4.63 7.73
C THR A 6 -6.53 -5.93 7.89
N THR A 7 -5.48 -6.11 7.12
CA THR A 7 -4.64 -7.30 7.17
C THR A 7 -3.18 -6.92 7.01
N THR A 8 -2.27 -7.80 7.44
CA THR A 8 -0.83 -7.57 7.32
C THR A 8 -0.25 -8.67 6.45
N GLY A 9 0.50 -8.27 5.42
CA GLY A 9 1.05 -9.23 4.49
C GLY A 9 2.51 -9.01 4.28
N PRO A 10 3.20 -9.89 3.51
CA PRO A 10 3.23 -9.66 2.05
C PRO A 10 2.10 -10.29 1.24
N THR A 11 1.43 -11.30 1.75
CA THR A 11 0.35 -11.95 1.00
C THR A 11 -1.01 -11.56 1.56
N VAL A 12 -1.91 -11.09 0.69
CA VAL A 12 -3.25 -10.63 1.04
C VAL A 12 -4.27 -11.36 0.20
N TYR A 13 -5.26 -11.96 0.85
CA TYR A 13 -6.36 -12.61 0.16
C TYR A 13 -7.55 -11.67 0.06
N CYS A 14 -7.97 -11.35 -1.15
CA CYS A 14 -9.07 -10.42 -1.40
C CYS A 14 -10.36 -11.20 -1.72
N LEU A 15 -11.39 -10.97 -0.91
CA LEU A 15 -12.68 -11.62 -1.07
C LEU A 15 -13.61 -10.88 -2.04
N SER A 16 -13.18 -9.73 -2.57
CA SER A 16 -13.98 -8.97 -3.53
C SER A 16 -14.22 -9.77 -4.80
N THR A 17 -15.34 -9.52 -5.46
CA THR A 17 -15.67 -10.14 -6.76
C THR A 17 -15.48 -9.17 -7.92
N THR A 18 -15.21 -7.89 -7.65
CA THR A 18 -14.85 -6.91 -8.67
C THR A 18 -13.44 -7.18 -9.21
N PRO A 19 -13.15 -6.87 -10.48
CA PRO A 19 -11.83 -7.11 -11.06
C PRO A 19 -10.70 -6.37 -10.36
N GLN A 20 -11.01 -5.26 -9.70
CA GLN A 20 -10.01 -4.41 -9.05
C GLN A 20 -10.63 -3.75 -7.82
N THR A 21 -9.96 -3.87 -6.68
CA THR A 21 -10.37 -3.26 -5.41
C THR A 21 -9.26 -2.35 -4.92
N ASP A 22 -9.50 -1.04 -4.86
CA ASP A 22 -8.51 -0.09 -4.37
C ASP A 22 -8.20 -0.37 -2.90
N CYS A 23 -6.94 -0.22 -2.53
CA CYS A 23 -6.49 -0.47 -1.16
C CYS A 23 -5.51 0.58 -0.67
N ILE A 24 -5.29 0.59 0.64
CA ILE A 24 -4.31 1.45 1.30
C ILE A 24 -3.17 0.57 1.80
N LEU A 25 -1.95 0.89 1.41
CA LEU A 25 -0.75 0.23 1.92
C LEU A 25 -0.08 1.13 2.93
N SER A 26 0.20 0.60 4.11
CA SER A 26 0.87 1.34 5.19
C SER A 26 2.06 0.53 5.69
N VAL A 27 3.19 1.19 5.90
CA VAL A 27 4.41 0.55 6.37
C VAL A 27 5.19 1.48 7.28
N THR A 28 5.91 0.89 8.26
CA THR A 28 6.92 1.60 9.03
C THR A 28 8.29 1.10 8.56
N VAL A 29 9.12 2.01 8.08
CA VAL A 29 10.43 1.68 7.52
C VAL A 29 11.36 1.13 8.61
N GLY A 30 11.89 -0.07 8.40
CA GLY A 30 12.76 -0.74 9.37
C GLY A 30 14.21 -0.27 9.34
N ALA A 31 14.68 0.24 8.20
CA ALA A 31 16.05 0.72 8.03
C ALA A 31 16.12 1.77 6.94
N ALA A 32 16.98 2.76 7.12
CA ALA A 32 17.19 3.81 6.13
C ALA A 32 17.68 3.23 4.80
N ALA A 33 17.18 3.76 3.69
CA ALA A 33 17.58 3.35 2.35
C ALA A 33 17.47 4.51 1.37
N SER A 34 18.30 4.49 0.33
CA SER A 34 18.21 5.47 -0.75
C SER A 34 17.02 5.21 -1.69
N SER A 35 16.53 3.98 -1.69
CA SER A 35 15.38 3.55 -2.51
C SER A 35 14.59 2.52 -1.72
N TYR A 36 13.30 2.74 -1.59
CA TYR A 36 12.40 1.86 -0.84
C TYR A 36 11.20 1.52 -1.70
N GLN A 37 10.95 0.24 -1.91
CA GLN A 37 9.85 -0.23 -2.71
C GLN A 37 8.65 -0.62 -1.84
N LEU A 38 7.49 -0.09 -2.18
CA LEU A 38 6.23 -0.42 -1.52
C LEU A 38 5.17 -0.65 -2.60
N GLY A 39 4.76 -1.91 -2.78
CA GLY A 39 3.88 -2.28 -3.86
C GLY A 39 4.52 -1.93 -5.20
N GLY A 40 3.85 -1.14 -6.01
CA GLY A 40 4.37 -0.67 -7.29
C GLY A 40 5.07 0.69 -7.25
N ALA A 41 5.30 1.24 -6.05
CA ALA A 41 5.94 2.56 -5.90
C ALA A 41 7.36 2.44 -5.38
N THR A 42 8.23 3.37 -5.79
CA THR A 42 9.60 3.49 -5.30
C THR A 42 9.77 4.84 -4.61
N PHE A 43 10.11 4.81 -3.33
CA PHE A 43 10.26 5.99 -2.49
C PHE A 43 11.75 6.32 -2.33
N PRO A 44 12.17 7.58 -2.59
CA PRO A 44 13.57 7.97 -2.43
C PRO A 44 13.89 8.34 -0.98
N ASN A 45 15.12 8.01 -0.55
CA ASN A 45 15.71 8.51 0.69
C ASN A 45 14.81 8.34 1.91
N VAL A 46 14.42 7.09 2.21
CA VAL A 46 13.65 6.79 3.41
C VAL A 46 14.56 6.67 4.64
N THR A 47 13.99 7.00 5.80
CA THR A 47 14.69 6.91 7.09
C THR A 47 14.06 5.83 7.97
N GLN A 48 14.84 5.30 8.91
CA GLN A 48 14.34 4.32 9.86
C GLN A 48 13.21 4.93 10.70
N GLY A 49 12.10 4.20 10.86
CA GLY A 49 10.95 4.65 11.61
C GLY A 49 9.99 5.55 10.83
N GLU A 50 10.31 5.87 9.58
CA GLU A 50 9.41 6.67 8.74
C GLU A 50 8.11 5.91 8.47
N SER A 51 6.98 6.62 8.56
CA SER A 51 5.67 6.07 8.24
C SER A 51 5.30 6.43 6.81
N ILE A 52 5.00 5.42 5.98
CA ILE A 52 4.62 5.61 4.58
C ILE A 52 3.22 5.06 4.38
N VAL A 53 2.36 5.85 3.73
CA VAL A 53 1.00 5.46 3.36
C VAL A 53 0.84 5.67 1.85
N PHE A 54 0.59 4.58 1.13
CA PHE A 54 0.29 4.60 -0.29
C PHE A 54 -1.20 4.29 -0.45
N ASP A 55 -2.00 5.35 -0.54
CA ASP A 55 -3.46 5.29 -0.41
C ASP A 55 -4.13 5.27 -1.79
N GLY A 56 -4.56 4.09 -2.21
CA GLY A 56 -5.27 3.91 -3.47
C GLY A 56 -6.74 4.31 -3.42
N ILE A 57 -7.32 4.38 -2.22
CA ILE A 57 -8.73 4.76 -2.06
C ILE A 57 -8.90 6.26 -2.24
N ASN A 58 -8.06 7.06 -1.57
CA ASN A 58 -8.11 8.52 -1.64
C ASN A 58 -7.13 9.11 -2.66
N LYS A 59 -6.37 8.25 -3.35
CA LYS A 59 -5.39 8.64 -4.38
C LYS A 59 -4.37 9.64 -3.84
N ARG A 60 -3.69 9.26 -2.74
CA ARG A 60 -2.67 10.12 -2.11
C ARG A 60 -1.51 9.31 -1.58
N ILE A 61 -0.38 9.96 -1.40
CA ILE A 61 0.83 9.39 -0.80
C ILE A 61 1.21 10.25 0.40
N LEU A 62 1.41 9.61 1.56
CA LEU A 62 1.79 10.30 2.78
C LEU A 62 3.13 9.76 3.29
N ARG A 63 3.98 10.65 3.79
CA ARG A 63 5.21 10.31 4.50
C ARG A 63 5.18 11.03 5.84
N ASN A 64 5.23 10.28 6.94
CA ASN A 64 5.08 10.80 8.31
C ASN A 64 3.81 11.64 8.48
N GLY A 65 2.71 11.23 7.84
CA GLY A 65 1.42 11.90 7.95
C GLY A 65 1.25 13.16 7.11
N ALA A 66 2.24 13.54 6.31
CA ALA A 66 2.19 14.71 5.43
C ALA A 66 2.26 14.29 3.97
N PRO A 67 1.78 15.11 3.01
CA PRO A 67 1.90 14.80 1.59
C PRO A 67 3.36 14.50 1.22
N GLY A 68 3.61 13.33 0.59
CA GLY A 68 4.95 12.85 0.35
C GLY A 68 5.19 12.27 -1.04
N ALA A 69 4.44 12.70 -2.05
CA ALA A 69 4.56 12.18 -3.40
C ALA A 69 5.79 12.71 -4.16
N ALA A 70 6.47 13.75 -3.66
CA ALA A 70 7.62 14.33 -4.34
C ALA A 70 8.75 13.30 -4.51
N GLY A 71 9.21 13.11 -5.73
CA GLY A 71 10.29 12.17 -6.05
C GLY A 71 9.88 10.70 -6.04
N VAL A 72 8.65 10.36 -5.68
CA VAL A 72 8.16 8.98 -5.66
C VAL A 72 7.78 8.58 -7.09
N GLU A 73 8.23 7.39 -7.49
CA GLU A 73 7.90 6.84 -8.82
C GLU A 73 6.83 5.75 -8.67
N TRP A 74 5.70 5.92 -9.36
CA TRP A 74 4.66 4.88 -9.43
C TRP A 74 3.89 5.03 -10.75
N ILE A 75 3.25 3.93 -11.17
CA ILE A 75 2.41 3.93 -12.37
C ILE A 75 0.94 3.97 -11.98
N ASN A 76 0.55 3.12 -11.01
CA ASN A 76 -0.83 3.03 -10.53
C ASN A 76 -0.84 3.09 -9.01
N PHE A 77 -1.94 3.62 -8.44
CA PHE A 77 -2.20 3.46 -7.01
C PHE A 77 -2.49 1.98 -6.69
N PRO A 78 -2.29 1.55 -5.44
CA PRO A 78 -2.41 0.13 -5.10
C PRO A 78 -3.85 -0.36 -5.21
N TYR A 79 -4.00 -1.57 -5.71
CA TYR A 79 -5.28 -2.26 -5.79
C TYR A 79 -5.08 -3.76 -5.63
N LEU A 80 -6.17 -4.46 -5.28
CA LEU A 80 -6.19 -5.90 -5.14
C LEU A 80 -7.07 -6.51 -6.23
N ILE A 81 -6.71 -7.70 -6.68
CA ILE A 81 -7.54 -8.53 -7.55
C ILE A 81 -8.18 -9.63 -6.70
N PRO A 82 -9.31 -10.23 -7.14
CA PRO A 82 -9.89 -11.35 -6.40
C PRO A 82 -8.90 -12.47 -6.20
N GLY A 83 -8.87 -13.04 -4.99
CA GLY A 83 -7.96 -14.11 -4.64
C GLY A 83 -6.70 -13.63 -3.96
N GLU A 84 -5.59 -14.34 -4.16
CA GLU A 84 -4.32 -14.06 -3.52
C GLU A 84 -3.56 -12.94 -4.21
N ASN A 85 -3.07 -11.98 -3.42
CA ASN A 85 -2.26 -10.85 -3.88
C ASN A 85 -0.95 -10.83 -3.11
N THR A 86 0.13 -10.46 -3.78
CA THR A 86 1.44 -10.26 -3.15
C THR A 86 1.81 -8.80 -3.21
N VAL A 87 2.15 -8.23 -2.04
CA VAL A 87 2.60 -6.83 -1.93
C VAL A 87 4.11 -6.85 -1.69
N THR A 88 4.86 -6.23 -2.57
CA THR A 88 6.32 -6.16 -2.48
C THR A 88 6.75 -5.03 -1.55
N ALA A 89 7.50 -5.36 -0.48
CA ALA A 89 8.09 -4.39 0.43
C ALA A 89 9.17 -5.06 1.26
N ALA A 90 10.10 -4.27 1.79
CA ALA A 90 11.17 -4.77 2.65
C ALA A 90 10.68 -5.06 4.09
N ASP A 91 9.59 -4.43 4.51
CA ASP A 91 9.01 -4.56 5.85
C ASP A 91 7.56 -5.05 5.76
N PRO A 92 6.99 -5.55 6.87
CA PRO A 92 5.58 -5.96 6.89
C PRO A 92 4.65 -4.78 6.54
N VAL A 93 3.72 -5.02 5.62
CA VAL A 93 2.77 -4.02 5.13
C VAL A 93 1.40 -4.27 5.71
N THR A 94 0.77 -3.21 6.23
CA THR A 94 -0.64 -3.25 6.61
C THR A 94 -1.47 -2.85 5.40
N VAL A 95 -2.44 -3.68 5.03
CA VAL A 95 -3.31 -3.47 3.88
C VAL A 95 -4.73 -3.27 4.35
N GLN A 96 -5.35 -2.18 3.92
CA GLN A 96 -6.73 -1.85 4.25
C GLN A 96 -7.54 -1.69 2.97
N PHE A 97 -8.73 -2.29 2.91
CA PHE A 97 -9.59 -2.20 1.75
C PHE A 97 -11.04 -2.47 2.12
N TYR A 98 -11.95 -1.99 1.27
CA TYR A 98 -13.37 -2.30 1.37
C TYR A 98 -13.72 -3.37 0.35
N PRO A 99 -14.11 -4.58 0.75
CA PRO A 99 -14.52 -5.61 -0.21
C PRO A 99 -15.70 -5.13 -1.05
N CYS A 100 -15.61 -5.33 -2.36
CA CYS A 100 -16.66 -4.97 -3.30
C CYS A 100 -17.15 -6.23 -4.02
N TYR A 101 -18.48 -6.37 -4.13
CA TYR A 101 -19.10 -7.53 -4.76
C TYR A 101 -19.97 -7.07 -5.94
N LEU A 102 -19.94 -7.85 -6.98
CA LEU A 102 -20.80 -7.63 -8.14
C LEU A 102 -22.19 -8.24 -7.92
#